data_122a9594de4788ecb130f1e0d5684caf
#
_entry.id   122a9594de4788ecb130f1e0d5684caf
#
_cell.length_a   1.000
_cell.length_b   1.000
_cell.length_c   1.000
_cell.angle_alpha   90.00
_cell.angle_beta   90.00
_cell.angle_gamma   90.00
#
_symmetry.space_group_name_H-M   'P 1'
#
loop_
_entity.id
_entity.type
_entity.pdbx_description
1 polymer ?
#
loop_
_entity_poly.entity_id
_entity_poly.type
_entity_poly.pdbx_seq_one_letter_code
_entity_poly.pdbx_strand_id
1 'polypeptide(L)'
;MNYLKTYYTSGEFAKKAHVSIRTIRYYDQKNLLKPSTHTASGARRYTDADFAKLQQILLLKYLGFSLTDIREMTLGSGDRQLLLDSLQIQKRLVEERLKEMQNVATAIDSTSSTLKAGHEVDWSKMLDLIHLTSMNQSLSTQYQNASNISARIKLHRDYSLNKEGWFHWLFRQLDLKPGMKILE
;
A
#
# COMPACT_ATOMS: atom_id res chain seq x y z
N MET A 1 -28.32 -27.89 12.75
CA MET A 1 -28.29 -27.47 11.33
C MET A 1 -26.91 -27.80 10.78
N ASN A 2 -26.81 -28.84 9.95
CA ASN A 2 -25.59 -29.22 9.27
C ASN A 2 -25.33 -28.16 8.16
N TYR A 3 -24.42 -27.24 8.39
CA TYR A 3 -23.88 -26.41 7.30
C TYR A 3 -23.07 -27.33 6.40
N LEU A 4 -23.63 -27.73 5.27
CA LEU A 4 -22.90 -28.39 4.20
C LEU A 4 -21.75 -27.42 3.79
N LYS A 5 -20.54 -27.81 4.13
CA LYS A 5 -19.34 -27.04 3.82
C LYS A 5 -19.19 -27.01 2.29
N THR A 6 -19.64 -25.93 1.67
CA THR A 6 -19.57 -25.77 0.22
C THR A 6 -18.13 -25.48 -0.17
N TYR A 7 -17.55 -26.37 -0.97
CA TYR A 7 -16.23 -26.18 -1.54
C TYR A 7 -16.34 -25.64 -2.96
N TYR A 8 -15.52 -24.66 -3.25
CA TYR A 8 -15.38 -24.09 -4.59
C TYR A 8 -14.15 -24.65 -5.29
N THR A 9 -14.27 -24.97 -6.56
CA THR A 9 -13.11 -25.18 -7.44
C THR A 9 -12.37 -23.86 -7.68
N SER A 10 -11.13 -23.91 -8.17
CA SER A 10 -10.39 -22.69 -8.52
C SER A 10 -11.14 -21.82 -9.53
N GLY A 11 -11.90 -22.41 -10.45
CA GLY A 11 -12.69 -21.68 -11.44
C GLY A 11 -13.89 -20.97 -10.84
N GLU A 12 -14.70 -21.68 -10.02
CA GLU A 12 -15.84 -21.10 -9.32
C GLU A 12 -15.39 -19.98 -8.36
N PHE A 13 -14.31 -20.23 -7.65
CA PHE A 13 -13.73 -19.28 -6.70
C PHE A 13 -13.24 -17.99 -7.39
N ALA A 14 -12.55 -18.14 -8.53
CA ALA A 14 -12.10 -17.02 -9.34
C ALA A 14 -13.28 -16.21 -9.92
N LYS A 15 -14.31 -16.92 -10.42
CA LYS A 15 -15.54 -16.30 -10.94
C LYS A 15 -16.27 -15.51 -9.84
N LYS A 16 -16.41 -16.08 -8.66
CA LYS A 16 -17.07 -15.45 -7.48
C LYS A 16 -16.35 -14.15 -7.08
N ALA A 17 -15.01 -14.10 -7.22
CA ALA A 17 -14.18 -12.96 -6.86
C ALA A 17 -13.92 -11.98 -8.03
N HIS A 18 -14.46 -12.25 -9.22
CA HIS A 18 -14.20 -11.47 -10.45
C HIS A 18 -12.71 -11.35 -10.79
N VAL A 19 -11.93 -12.41 -10.55
CA VAL A 19 -10.51 -12.50 -10.89
C VAL A 19 -10.22 -13.67 -11.82
N SER A 20 -9.03 -13.73 -12.40
CA SER A 20 -8.62 -14.88 -13.22
C SER A 20 -8.23 -16.09 -12.35
N ILE A 21 -8.41 -17.30 -12.90
CA ILE A 21 -7.90 -18.54 -12.27
C ILE A 21 -6.37 -18.44 -12.07
N ARG A 22 -5.68 -17.76 -12.99
CA ARG A 22 -4.24 -17.50 -12.89
C ARG A 22 -3.90 -16.70 -11.63
N THR A 23 -4.71 -15.69 -11.29
CA THR A 23 -4.56 -14.89 -10.07
C THR A 23 -4.67 -15.76 -8.81
N ILE A 24 -5.69 -16.64 -8.75
CA ILE A 24 -5.88 -17.55 -7.61
C ILE A 24 -4.67 -18.50 -7.45
N ARG A 25 -4.21 -19.10 -8.55
CA ARG A 25 -3.02 -19.96 -8.54
C ARG A 25 -1.76 -19.22 -8.15
N TYR A 26 -1.61 -17.97 -8.59
CA TYR A 26 -0.48 -17.12 -8.25
C TYR A 26 -0.46 -16.78 -6.76
N TYR A 27 -1.61 -16.48 -6.16
CA TYR A 27 -1.70 -16.22 -4.72
C TYR A 27 -1.39 -17.47 -3.88
N ASP A 28 -1.78 -18.65 -4.35
CA ASP A 28 -1.38 -19.91 -3.72
C ASP A 28 0.15 -20.12 -3.80
N GLN A 29 0.76 -19.93 -4.97
CA GLN A 29 2.22 -20.03 -5.16
C GLN A 29 3.00 -19.03 -4.30
N LYS A 30 2.44 -17.82 -4.09
CA LYS A 30 3.03 -16.78 -3.24
C LYS A 30 2.73 -16.95 -1.75
N ASN A 31 2.09 -18.03 -1.35
CA ASN A 31 1.67 -18.29 0.03
C ASN A 31 0.75 -17.21 0.63
N LEU A 32 0.01 -16.51 -0.22
CA LEU A 32 -0.98 -15.50 0.19
C LEU A 32 -2.34 -16.12 0.48
N LEU A 33 -2.74 -17.08 -0.34
CA LEU A 33 -4.03 -17.74 -0.25
C LEU A 33 -3.87 -19.21 -0.56
N LYS A 34 -3.90 -20.05 0.47
CA LYS A 34 -3.84 -21.50 0.34
C LYS A 34 -5.24 -22.08 0.23
N PRO A 35 -5.47 -23.12 -0.62
CA PRO A 35 -6.72 -23.86 -0.61
C PRO A 35 -6.89 -24.57 0.73
N SER A 36 -8.13 -24.63 1.24
CA SER A 36 -8.43 -25.35 2.49
C SER A 36 -8.19 -26.86 2.36
N THR A 37 -8.34 -27.43 1.16
CA THR A 37 -8.11 -28.85 0.89
C THR A 37 -7.85 -29.11 -0.60
N HIS A 38 -7.48 -30.36 -0.90
CA HIS A 38 -7.31 -30.86 -2.27
C HIS A 38 -8.19 -32.10 -2.46
N THR A 39 -8.63 -32.36 -3.67
CA THR A 39 -9.28 -33.63 -4.03
C THR A 39 -8.25 -34.76 -4.07
N ALA A 40 -8.72 -36.02 -4.16
CA ALA A 40 -7.86 -37.18 -4.37
C ALA A 40 -7.00 -37.06 -5.67
N SER A 41 -7.48 -36.33 -6.67
CA SER A 41 -6.75 -36.02 -7.91
C SER A 41 -5.83 -34.77 -7.80
N GLY A 42 -5.66 -34.19 -6.61
CA GLY A 42 -4.81 -33.01 -6.38
C GLY A 42 -5.44 -31.66 -6.76
N ALA A 43 -6.73 -31.64 -7.15
CA ALA A 43 -7.38 -30.36 -7.48
C ALA A 43 -7.68 -29.53 -6.22
N ARG A 44 -7.44 -28.22 -6.30
CA ARG A 44 -7.66 -27.27 -5.22
C ARG A 44 -9.12 -27.08 -4.87
N ARG A 45 -9.43 -27.00 -3.58
CA ARG A 45 -10.75 -26.74 -3.03
C ARG A 45 -10.68 -25.60 -2.01
N TYR A 46 -11.55 -24.63 -2.16
CA TYR A 46 -11.63 -23.41 -1.35
C TYR A 46 -12.96 -23.35 -0.60
N THR A 47 -12.98 -22.69 0.55
CA THR A 47 -14.14 -22.48 1.40
C THR A 47 -14.57 -21.01 1.40
N ASP A 48 -15.71 -20.71 2.05
CA ASP A 48 -16.13 -19.32 2.28
C ASP A 48 -15.14 -18.57 3.21
N ALA A 49 -14.48 -19.26 4.13
CA ALA A 49 -13.41 -18.66 4.93
C ALA A 49 -12.20 -18.25 4.07
N ASP A 50 -11.85 -19.04 3.06
CA ASP A 50 -10.82 -18.67 2.09
C ASP A 50 -11.28 -17.51 1.22
N PHE A 51 -12.59 -17.42 0.95
CA PHE A 51 -13.15 -16.30 0.20
C PHE A 51 -13.04 -14.97 0.97
N ALA A 52 -13.32 -14.98 2.27
CA ALA A 52 -13.10 -13.80 3.11
C ALA A 52 -11.63 -13.34 3.10
N LYS A 53 -10.69 -14.30 3.16
CA LYS A 53 -9.25 -13.98 3.01
C LYS A 53 -8.92 -13.38 1.63
N LEU A 54 -9.48 -13.95 0.56
CA LEU A 54 -9.31 -13.40 -0.78
C LEU A 54 -9.83 -11.97 -0.88
N GLN A 55 -11.01 -11.68 -0.33
CA GLN A 55 -11.57 -10.33 -0.31
C GLN A 55 -10.65 -9.35 0.40
N GLN A 56 -10.07 -9.73 1.55
CA GLN A 56 -9.09 -8.93 2.26
C GLN A 56 -7.84 -8.65 1.42
N ILE A 57 -7.28 -9.68 0.76
CA ILE A 57 -6.12 -9.55 -0.13
C ILE A 57 -6.43 -8.58 -1.28
N LEU A 58 -7.59 -8.73 -1.93
CA LEU A 58 -7.99 -7.89 -3.05
C LEU A 58 -8.19 -6.43 -2.63
N LEU A 59 -8.79 -6.20 -1.46
CA LEU A 59 -8.95 -4.87 -0.90
C LEU A 59 -7.59 -4.21 -0.63
N LEU A 60 -6.69 -4.89 0.07
CA LEU A 60 -5.35 -4.35 0.36
C LEU A 60 -4.56 -4.11 -0.94
N LYS A 61 -4.70 -5.00 -1.94
CA LYS A 61 -4.10 -4.80 -3.25
C LYS A 61 -4.65 -3.57 -3.98
N TYR A 62 -5.97 -3.36 -3.93
CA TYR A 62 -6.63 -2.17 -4.47
C TYR A 62 -6.14 -0.89 -3.79
N LEU A 63 -5.90 -0.94 -2.48
CA LEU A 63 -5.32 0.17 -1.71
C LEU A 63 -3.84 0.43 -2.01
N GLY A 64 -3.19 -0.37 -2.87
CA GLY A 64 -1.83 -0.15 -3.35
C GLY A 64 -0.74 -0.92 -2.59
N PHE A 65 -1.10 -1.79 -1.63
CA PHE A 65 -0.11 -2.61 -0.92
C PHE A 65 0.56 -3.64 -1.84
N SER A 66 1.85 -3.90 -1.62
CA SER A 66 2.54 -4.98 -2.30
C SER A 66 2.07 -6.35 -1.78
N LEU A 67 2.26 -7.41 -2.58
CA LEU A 67 1.89 -8.77 -2.12
C LEU A 67 2.72 -9.24 -0.92
N THR A 68 3.93 -8.70 -0.78
CA THR A 68 4.80 -8.97 0.38
C THR A 68 4.20 -8.36 1.65
N ASP A 69 3.79 -7.09 1.58
CA ASP A 69 3.16 -6.39 2.71
C ASP A 69 1.85 -7.07 3.13
N ILE A 70 1.02 -7.42 2.14
CA ILE A 70 -0.25 -8.13 2.37
C ILE A 70 0.02 -9.46 3.08
N ARG A 71 1.03 -10.21 2.66
CA ARG A 71 1.40 -11.48 3.29
C ARG A 71 1.82 -11.28 4.75
N GLU A 72 2.64 -10.29 5.04
CA GLU A 72 3.09 -9.98 6.40
C GLU A 72 1.93 -9.56 7.30
N MET A 73 1.00 -8.76 6.77
CA MET A 73 -0.21 -8.32 7.49
C MET A 73 -1.21 -9.45 7.74
N THR A 74 -1.29 -10.45 6.84
CA THR A 74 -2.28 -11.53 6.93
C THR A 74 -1.76 -12.78 7.63
N LEU A 75 -0.46 -13.07 7.58
CA LEU A 75 0.17 -14.23 8.21
C LEU A 75 0.83 -13.90 9.56
N GLY A 76 1.14 -12.63 9.83
CA GLY A 76 1.52 -12.18 11.15
C GLY A 76 0.36 -12.30 12.13
N SER A 77 0.65 -12.32 13.41
CA SER A 77 -0.32 -12.48 14.51
C SER A 77 -1.36 -11.36 14.64
N GLY A 78 -1.91 -10.89 13.49
CA GLY A 78 -3.05 -9.98 13.44
C GLY A 78 -2.85 -8.68 14.23
N ASP A 79 -1.66 -8.09 14.21
CA ASP A 79 -1.43 -6.82 14.88
C ASP A 79 -2.29 -5.74 14.19
N ARG A 80 -3.46 -5.52 14.80
CA ARG A 80 -4.42 -4.51 14.35
C ARG A 80 -3.78 -3.13 14.26
N GLN A 81 -2.82 -2.82 15.13
CA GLN A 81 -2.13 -1.55 15.14
C GLN A 81 -1.23 -1.41 13.90
N LEU A 82 -0.48 -2.45 13.56
CA LEU A 82 0.34 -2.48 12.35
C LEU A 82 -0.49 -2.24 11.07
N LEU A 83 -1.69 -2.85 11.00
CA LEU A 83 -2.60 -2.63 9.87
C LEU A 83 -3.10 -1.18 9.83
N LEU A 84 -3.49 -0.61 10.97
CA LEU A 84 -3.94 0.78 11.06
C LEU A 84 -2.85 1.76 10.65
N ASP A 85 -1.64 1.59 11.14
CA ASP A 85 -0.49 2.44 10.81
C ASP A 85 -0.16 2.35 9.32
N SER A 86 -0.17 1.15 8.76
CA SER A 86 0.03 0.92 7.33
C SER A 86 -1.03 1.60 6.47
N LEU A 87 -2.30 1.53 6.87
CA LEU A 87 -3.41 2.22 6.18
C LEU A 87 -3.28 3.75 6.26
N GLN A 88 -2.83 4.30 7.38
CA GLN A 88 -2.58 5.73 7.53
C GLN A 88 -1.44 6.22 6.62
N ILE A 89 -0.35 5.44 6.53
CA ILE A 89 0.77 5.73 5.62
C ILE A 89 0.27 5.71 4.17
N GLN A 90 -0.47 4.67 3.79
CA GLN A 90 -1.02 4.55 2.44
C GLN A 90 -1.96 5.69 2.09
N LYS A 91 -2.81 6.12 3.03
CA LYS A 91 -3.69 7.27 2.85
C LYS A 91 -2.89 8.54 2.56
N ARG A 92 -1.84 8.82 3.32
CA ARG A 92 -0.97 9.99 3.07
C ARG A 92 -0.36 9.96 1.67
N LEU A 93 0.17 8.82 1.23
CA LEU A 93 0.73 8.68 -0.12
C LEU A 93 -0.31 8.96 -1.22
N VAL A 94 -1.56 8.54 -1.02
CA VAL A 94 -2.66 8.82 -1.94
C VAL A 94 -3.01 10.32 -1.93
N GLU A 95 -3.05 10.96 -0.77
CA GLU A 95 -3.32 12.40 -0.62
C GLU A 95 -2.23 13.25 -1.27
N GLU A 96 -0.95 12.88 -1.10
CA GLU A 96 0.18 13.52 -1.79
C GLU A 96 0.04 13.37 -3.31
N ARG A 97 -0.27 12.17 -3.79
CA ARG A 97 -0.48 11.92 -5.22
C ARG A 97 -1.67 12.70 -5.79
N LEU A 98 -2.75 12.84 -5.02
CA LEU A 98 -3.89 13.65 -5.41
C LEU A 98 -3.49 15.11 -5.57
N LYS A 99 -2.72 15.67 -4.64
CA LYS A 99 -2.21 17.04 -4.71
C LYS A 99 -1.31 17.26 -5.94
N GLU A 100 -0.42 16.32 -6.24
CA GLU A 100 0.39 16.36 -7.46
C GLU A 100 -0.48 16.40 -8.73
N MET A 101 -1.49 15.53 -8.81
CA MET A 101 -2.39 15.50 -9.95
C MET A 101 -3.23 16.77 -10.09
N GLN A 102 -3.64 17.38 -8.97
CA GLN A 102 -4.31 18.68 -8.96
C GLN A 102 -3.42 19.79 -9.51
N ASN A 103 -2.14 19.81 -9.14
CA ASN A 103 -1.18 20.78 -9.66
C ASN A 103 -1.00 20.62 -11.18
N VAL A 104 -0.91 19.39 -11.66
CA VAL A 104 -0.84 19.09 -13.10
C VAL A 104 -2.10 19.58 -13.82
N ALA A 105 -3.29 19.30 -13.29
CA ALA A 105 -4.56 19.75 -13.87
C ALA A 105 -4.63 21.29 -13.94
N THR A 106 -4.24 21.99 -12.86
CA THR A 106 -4.18 23.46 -12.84
C THR A 106 -3.22 24.02 -13.90
N ALA A 107 -2.08 23.39 -14.09
CA ALA A 107 -1.13 23.80 -15.13
C ALA A 107 -1.69 23.60 -16.54
N ILE A 108 -2.38 22.50 -16.80
CA ILE A 108 -3.07 22.24 -18.07
C ILE A 108 -4.13 23.33 -18.33
N ASP A 109 -4.96 23.64 -17.33
CA ASP A 109 -6.01 24.65 -17.46
C ASP A 109 -5.43 26.05 -17.70
N SER A 110 -4.39 26.42 -16.99
CA SER A 110 -3.67 27.69 -17.18
C SER A 110 -3.09 27.79 -18.57
N THR A 111 -2.38 26.77 -19.05
CA THR A 111 -1.80 26.71 -20.38
C THR A 111 -2.87 26.78 -21.47
N SER A 112 -3.95 26.04 -21.32
CA SER A 112 -5.10 26.06 -22.24
C SER A 112 -5.72 27.46 -22.32
N SER A 113 -5.87 28.15 -21.19
CA SER A 113 -6.42 29.51 -21.13
C SER A 113 -5.50 30.52 -21.82
N THR A 114 -4.19 30.42 -21.62
CA THR A 114 -3.17 31.27 -22.29
C THR A 114 -3.22 31.12 -23.80
N LEU A 115 -3.30 29.88 -24.28
CA LEU A 115 -3.41 29.60 -25.72
C LEU A 115 -4.71 30.10 -26.34
N LYS A 116 -5.85 29.92 -25.63
CA LYS A 116 -7.15 30.43 -26.08
C LYS A 116 -7.17 31.96 -26.17
N ALA A 117 -6.44 32.64 -25.30
CA ALA A 117 -6.29 34.09 -25.31
C ALA A 117 -5.31 34.61 -26.39
N GLY A 118 -4.68 33.73 -27.18
CA GLY A 118 -3.71 34.08 -28.20
C GLY A 118 -2.36 34.55 -27.68
N HIS A 119 -2.05 34.25 -26.41
CA HIS A 119 -0.76 34.60 -25.82
C HIS A 119 0.25 33.45 -25.97
N GLU A 120 1.54 33.80 -26.00
CA GLU A 120 2.61 32.81 -25.97
C GLU A 120 2.67 32.09 -24.64
N VAL A 121 2.94 30.77 -24.69
CA VAL A 121 3.09 29.94 -23.49
C VAL A 121 4.52 30.00 -23.01
N ASP A 122 4.70 30.33 -21.73
CA ASP A 122 5.99 30.22 -21.05
C ASP A 122 6.26 28.74 -20.69
N TRP A 123 6.98 28.06 -21.58
CA TRP A 123 7.33 26.64 -21.40
C TRP A 123 8.29 26.38 -20.26
N SER A 124 8.99 27.42 -19.72
CA SER A 124 9.88 27.26 -18.56
C SER A 124 9.10 26.84 -17.29
N LYS A 125 7.92 27.41 -17.10
CA LYS A 125 7.01 27.03 -16.00
C LYS A 125 6.54 25.57 -16.06
N MET A 126 6.39 25.05 -17.29
CA MET A 126 6.05 23.64 -17.48
C MET A 126 7.21 22.71 -17.11
N LEU A 127 8.45 23.11 -17.42
CA LEU A 127 9.65 22.37 -17.03
C LEU A 127 9.81 22.35 -15.50
N ASP A 128 9.58 23.47 -14.82
CA ASP A 128 9.61 23.55 -13.35
C ASP A 128 8.58 22.61 -12.72
N LEU A 129 7.37 22.56 -13.28
CA LEU A 129 6.33 21.65 -12.82
C LEU A 129 6.72 20.18 -13.02
N ILE A 130 7.30 19.84 -14.18
CA ILE A 130 7.79 18.49 -14.47
C ILE A 130 8.91 18.11 -13.49
N HIS A 131 9.82 19.04 -13.21
CA HIS A 131 10.89 18.82 -12.22
C HIS A 131 10.35 18.59 -10.82
N LEU A 132 9.44 19.41 -10.36
CA LEU A 132 8.80 19.25 -9.04
C LEU A 132 8.05 17.92 -8.92
N THR A 133 7.29 17.54 -9.95
CA THR A 133 6.54 16.27 -9.94
C THR A 133 7.45 15.04 -10.07
N SER A 134 8.55 15.12 -10.84
CA SER A 134 9.51 14.02 -10.98
C SER A 134 10.41 13.83 -9.75
N MET A 135 10.80 14.89 -9.06
CA MET A 135 11.49 14.80 -7.78
C MET A 135 10.63 14.12 -6.72
N ASN A 136 9.34 14.49 -6.63
CA ASN A 136 8.39 13.83 -5.74
C ASN A 136 8.15 12.36 -6.12
N GLN A 137 8.14 12.03 -7.42
CA GLN A 137 8.05 10.65 -7.88
C GLN A 137 9.25 9.81 -7.45
N SER A 138 10.46 10.34 -7.47
CA SER A 138 11.65 9.60 -7.03
C SER A 138 11.61 9.33 -5.51
N LEU A 139 11.18 10.29 -4.71
CA LEU A 139 10.95 10.12 -3.27
C LEU A 139 9.79 9.16 -3.00
N SER A 140 8.65 9.33 -3.67
CA SER A 140 7.48 8.46 -3.56
C SER A 140 7.82 7.01 -3.95
N THR A 141 8.65 6.79 -4.97
CA THR A 141 9.07 5.44 -5.37
C THR A 141 9.98 4.80 -4.32
N GLN A 142 10.80 5.56 -3.61
CA GLN A 142 11.57 5.06 -2.47
C GLN A 142 10.68 4.68 -1.27
N TYR A 143 9.53 5.32 -1.12
CA TYR A 143 8.55 5.07 -0.05
C TYR A 143 7.36 4.19 -0.49
N GLN A 144 7.20 3.89 -1.78
CA GLN A 144 6.12 3.05 -2.31
C GLN A 144 6.19 1.58 -1.87
N ASN A 145 7.31 1.15 -1.30
CA ASN A 145 7.39 -0.13 -0.63
C ASN A 145 7.28 0.08 0.88
N ALA A 146 6.07 -0.05 1.41
CA ALA A 146 5.84 -0.19 2.85
C ALA A 146 6.72 -1.31 3.46
N SER A 147 7.15 -2.29 2.64
CA SER A 147 8.15 -3.29 3.00
C SER A 147 9.47 -2.67 3.44
N ASN A 148 9.92 -1.56 2.85
CA ASN A 148 11.13 -0.86 3.29
C ASN A 148 10.93 -0.16 4.64
N ILE A 149 9.73 0.35 4.91
CA ILE A 149 9.40 0.96 6.21
C ILE A 149 9.20 -0.13 7.26
N SER A 150 8.45 -1.19 6.94
CA SER A 150 8.24 -2.34 7.81
C SER A 150 9.55 -3.08 8.10
N ALA A 151 10.43 -3.23 7.10
CA ALA A 151 11.76 -3.81 7.29
C ALA A 151 12.64 -2.94 8.20
N ARG A 152 12.60 -1.61 8.05
CA ARG A 152 13.32 -0.67 8.93
C ARG A 152 12.76 -0.66 10.36
N ILE A 153 11.43 -0.63 10.51
CA ILE A 153 10.78 -0.71 11.82
C ILE A 153 11.12 -2.05 12.48
N LYS A 154 11.06 -3.16 11.72
CA LYS A 154 11.43 -4.49 12.21
C LYS A 154 12.91 -4.57 12.57
N LEU A 155 13.81 -4.04 11.72
CA LEU A 155 15.24 -3.99 12.00
C LEU A 155 15.52 -3.19 13.28
N HIS A 156 14.89 -2.03 13.45
CA HIS A 156 15.02 -1.23 14.67
C HIS A 156 14.45 -1.93 15.90
N ARG A 157 13.29 -2.60 15.76
CA ARG A 157 12.68 -3.34 16.87
C ARG A 157 13.50 -4.56 17.30
N ASP A 158 14.00 -5.32 16.31
CA ASP A 158 14.64 -6.62 16.56
C ASP A 158 16.13 -6.47 16.90
N TYR A 159 16.81 -5.42 16.42
CA TYR A 159 18.26 -5.22 16.56
C TYR A 159 18.65 -3.93 17.29
N SER A 160 17.70 -3.09 17.71
CA SER A 160 18.02 -1.92 18.53
C SER A 160 18.47 -2.37 19.91
N LEU A 161 19.67 -2.00 20.29
CA LEU A 161 20.20 -2.13 21.65
C LEU A 161 19.42 -1.25 22.65
N ASN A 162 18.68 -0.26 22.14
CA ASN A 162 17.87 0.66 22.91
C ASN A 162 16.41 0.19 22.94
N LYS A 163 15.96 -0.36 24.06
CA LYS A 163 14.58 -0.82 24.28
C LYS A 163 13.55 0.31 24.41
N GLU A 164 14.02 1.54 24.46
CA GLU A 164 13.22 2.73 24.73
C GLU A 164 12.50 3.31 23.52
N GLY A 165 12.79 2.81 22.32
CA GLY A 165 12.27 3.34 21.05
C GLY A 165 12.99 4.62 20.59
N TRP A 166 13.20 4.72 19.29
CA TRP A 166 13.96 5.79 18.65
C TRP A 166 13.45 7.19 18.99
N PHE A 167 12.14 7.39 19.01
CA PHE A 167 11.54 8.71 19.26
C PHE A 167 11.79 9.19 20.69
N HIS A 168 11.63 8.35 21.70
CA HIS A 168 11.90 8.73 23.10
C HIS A 168 13.37 9.05 23.33
N TRP A 169 14.27 8.25 22.72
CA TRP A 169 15.69 8.51 22.77
C TRP A 169 16.06 9.84 22.09
N LEU A 170 15.52 10.09 20.87
CA LEU A 170 15.77 11.33 20.11
C LEU A 170 15.24 12.56 20.87
N PHE A 171 14.03 12.51 21.42
CA PHE A 171 13.45 13.59 22.20
C PHE A 171 14.31 13.95 23.43
N ARG A 172 14.93 12.96 24.08
CA ARG A 172 15.86 13.22 25.20
C ARG A 172 17.16 13.87 24.75
N GLN A 173 17.65 13.53 23.55
CA GLN A 173 18.90 14.12 23.02
C GLN A 173 18.70 15.56 22.54
N LEU A 174 17.49 15.94 22.19
CA LEU A 174 17.19 17.25 21.61
C LEU A 174 17.05 18.37 22.66
N ASP A 175 17.12 18.08 23.95
CA ASP A 175 17.00 19.06 25.07
C ASP A 175 15.92 20.13 24.82
N LEU A 176 14.74 19.70 24.40
CA LEU A 176 13.64 20.57 23.99
C LEU A 176 13.07 21.32 25.20
N LYS A 177 13.12 22.65 25.17
CA LYS A 177 12.55 23.51 26.19
C LYS A 177 11.14 23.96 25.81
N PRO A 178 10.25 24.16 26.80
CA PRO A 178 8.91 24.70 26.54
C PRO A 178 8.98 26.01 25.75
N GLY A 179 8.26 26.12 24.64
CA GLY A 179 8.21 27.29 23.77
C GLY A 179 9.11 27.23 22.54
N MET A 180 9.92 26.20 22.35
CA MET A 180 10.66 25.99 21.10
C MET A 180 9.70 25.60 19.96
N LYS A 181 9.87 26.24 18.79
CA LYS A 181 9.18 25.85 17.55
C LYS A 181 10.03 24.79 16.85
N ILE A 182 9.44 23.63 16.61
CA ILE A 182 10.03 22.54 15.83
C ILE A 182 9.47 22.65 14.42
N LEU A 183 10.34 22.73 13.41
CA LEU A 183 9.97 22.58 12.01
C LEU A 183 9.91 21.08 11.70
N GLU A 184 8.72 20.62 11.26
CA GLU A 184 8.52 19.29 10.67
C GLU A 184 8.97 19.27 9.22
#